data_2a5dca96cdc47a84565d1e142fdb6e0f
#
_entry.id   2a5dca96cdc47a84565d1e142fdb6e0f
#
_cell.length_a   1.000
_cell.length_b   1.000
_cell.length_c   1.000
_cell.angle_alpha   90.00
_cell.angle_beta   90.00
_cell.angle_gamma   90.00
#
_symmetry.space_group_name_H-M   'P 1'
#
loop_
_entity.id
_entity.type
_entity.pdbx_description
1 polymer ?
#
loop_
_entity_poly.entity_id
_entity_poly.type
_entity_poly.pdbx_seq_one_letter_code
_entity_poly.pdbx_strand_id
1 'polypeptide(L)'
;MRESVLVWMQATASDEFLSRHTYSLAAEYLDLYYSHPQTSQEVSDTDDLQALAAACLSVAVKLDECYRLRLDRLSIISTVEKPFIIAKEIQLAVRLQYFLRRNSYSRVLDELLDAWDRSPLNSLRQNFFSNEESSYQRYRNIYHLIDRMNITARLSDFHTAAYTCMFKILGDSANL
;
A
#
# COMPACT_ATOMS: atom_id res chain seq x y z
N MET A 1 1.23 -1.99 17.29
CA MET A 1 0.34 -3.05 16.74
C MET A 1 0.08 -2.87 15.25
N ARG A 2 -0.47 -1.70 14.75
CA ARG A 2 -0.66 -1.43 13.30
C ARG A 2 0.63 -1.61 12.49
N GLU A 3 1.74 -1.02 12.93
CA GLU A 3 3.04 -1.11 12.23
C GLU A 3 3.51 -2.55 12.03
N SER A 4 3.42 -3.38 13.07
CA SER A 4 3.82 -4.80 13.01
C SER A 4 2.99 -5.57 11.97
N VAL A 5 1.70 -5.27 11.88
CA VAL A 5 0.80 -5.90 10.90
C VAL A 5 1.13 -5.45 9.48
N LEU A 6 1.40 -4.17 9.26
CA LEU A 6 1.79 -3.66 7.93
C LEU A 6 3.14 -4.22 7.48
N VAL A 7 4.09 -4.37 8.40
CA VAL A 7 5.38 -5.04 8.10
C VAL A 7 5.13 -6.50 7.68
N TRP A 8 4.27 -7.22 8.41
CA TRP A 8 3.89 -8.59 8.04
C TRP A 8 3.20 -8.64 6.67
N MET A 9 2.25 -7.74 6.40
CA MET A 9 1.58 -7.66 5.09
C MET A 9 2.56 -7.39 3.96
N GLN A 10 3.54 -6.49 4.18
CA GLN A 10 4.57 -6.17 3.20
C GLN A 10 5.48 -7.36 2.92
N ALA A 11 5.93 -8.06 3.98
CA ALA A 11 6.75 -9.27 3.84
C ALA A 11 5.97 -10.35 3.08
N THR A 12 4.72 -10.61 3.46
CA THR A 12 3.84 -11.57 2.77
C THR A 12 3.64 -11.22 1.29
N ALA A 13 3.40 -9.93 1.00
CA ALA A 13 3.26 -9.48 -0.38
C ALA A 13 4.54 -9.71 -1.20
N SER A 14 5.70 -9.47 -0.61
CA SER A 14 7.00 -9.73 -1.24
C SER A 14 7.23 -11.23 -1.50
N ASP A 15 6.97 -12.08 -0.50
CA ASP A 15 7.19 -13.53 -0.58
C ASP A 15 6.25 -14.22 -1.58
N GLU A 16 5.04 -13.71 -1.71
CA GLU A 16 4.03 -14.21 -2.65
C GLU A 16 4.05 -13.47 -4.01
N PHE A 17 5.06 -12.64 -4.26
CA PHE A 17 5.26 -11.88 -5.49
C PHE A 17 4.06 -11.01 -5.88
N LEU A 18 3.35 -10.47 -4.91
CA LEU A 18 2.25 -9.54 -5.13
C LEU A 18 2.77 -8.18 -5.57
N SER A 19 1.96 -7.48 -6.35
CA SER A 19 2.30 -6.12 -6.77
C SER A 19 2.33 -5.15 -5.59
N ARG A 20 3.07 -4.07 -5.74
CA ARG A 20 3.09 -2.98 -4.77
C ARG A 20 1.71 -2.32 -4.62
N HIS A 21 0.95 -2.29 -5.71
CA HIS A 21 -0.43 -1.78 -5.70
C HIS A 21 -1.32 -2.62 -4.81
N THR A 22 -1.21 -3.95 -4.89
CA THR A 22 -1.97 -4.89 -4.06
C THR A 22 -1.66 -4.69 -2.58
N TYR A 23 -0.38 -4.58 -2.20
CA TYR A 23 0.00 -4.28 -0.82
C TYR A 23 -0.56 -2.92 -0.36
N SER A 24 -0.39 -1.88 -1.18
CA SER A 24 -0.88 -0.54 -0.87
C SER A 24 -2.39 -0.51 -0.66
N LEU A 25 -3.12 -1.20 -1.52
CA LEU A 25 -4.58 -1.31 -1.44
C LEU A 25 -5.02 -2.06 -0.17
N ALA A 26 -4.32 -3.14 0.16
CA ALA A 26 -4.59 -3.89 1.39
C ALA A 26 -4.33 -3.07 2.65
N ALA A 27 -3.24 -2.28 2.68
CA ALA A 27 -2.93 -1.37 3.78
C ALA A 27 -4.00 -0.28 3.93
N GLU A 28 -4.49 0.27 2.82
CA GLU A 28 -5.59 1.24 2.80
C GLU A 28 -6.88 0.65 3.36
N TYR A 29 -7.23 -0.58 2.99
CA TYR A 29 -8.40 -1.26 3.55
C TYR A 29 -8.30 -1.43 5.06
N LEU A 30 -7.12 -1.77 5.57
CA LEU A 30 -6.88 -1.86 7.00
C LEU A 30 -7.14 -0.52 7.70
N ASP A 31 -6.60 0.58 7.17
CA ASP A 31 -6.76 1.91 7.73
C ASP A 31 -8.20 2.40 7.66
N LEU A 32 -8.89 2.15 6.56
CA LEU A 32 -10.31 2.50 6.40
C LEU A 32 -11.19 1.71 7.37
N TYR A 33 -10.91 0.42 7.55
CA TYR A 33 -11.63 -0.41 8.51
C TYR A 33 -11.55 0.19 9.92
N TYR A 34 -10.36 0.62 10.36
CA TYR A 34 -10.15 1.24 11.67
C TYR A 34 -10.64 2.68 11.78
N SER A 35 -10.77 3.38 10.67
CA SER A 35 -11.28 4.75 10.65
C SER A 35 -12.78 4.82 10.82
N HIS A 36 -13.49 3.69 10.73
CA HIS A 36 -14.94 3.65 10.87
C HIS A 36 -15.34 3.81 12.35
N PRO A 37 -16.31 4.71 12.70
CA PRO A 37 -16.63 5.04 14.08
C PRO A 37 -17.04 3.87 14.97
N GLN A 38 -17.60 2.80 14.38
CA GLN A 38 -18.05 1.62 15.12
C GLN A 38 -16.91 0.66 15.51
N THR A 39 -15.67 0.87 15.03
CA THR A 39 -14.56 -0.04 15.26
C THR A 39 -13.90 0.13 16.63
N SER A 40 -14.08 1.28 17.28
CA SER A 40 -13.38 1.63 18.52
C SER A 40 -13.67 0.67 19.69
N GLN A 41 -14.66 -0.20 19.57
CA GLN A 41 -15.08 -1.13 20.61
C GLN A 41 -14.80 -2.62 20.30
N GLU A 42 -14.46 -2.98 19.05
CA GLU A 42 -14.52 -4.38 18.62
C GLU A 42 -13.16 -5.09 18.47
N VAL A 43 -12.04 -4.37 18.39
CA VAL A 43 -10.73 -5.01 18.14
C VAL A 43 -9.87 -4.96 19.39
N SER A 44 -10.01 -5.96 20.23
CA SER A 44 -9.18 -6.13 21.42
C SER A 44 -8.18 -7.30 21.34
N ASP A 45 -8.23 -8.11 20.28
CA ASP A 45 -7.41 -9.31 20.17
C ASP A 45 -6.43 -9.25 18.99
N THR A 46 -5.21 -9.74 19.22
CA THR A 46 -4.14 -9.86 18.21
C THR A 46 -4.53 -10.79 17.06
N ASP A 47 -5.27 -11.87 17.38
CA ASP A 47 -5.69 -12.86 16.39
C ASP A 47 -6.74 -12.27 15.43
N ASP A 48 -7.60 -11.40 15.96
CA ASP A 48 -8.60 -10.68 15.17
C ASP A 48 -7.95 -9.69 14.18
N LEU A 49 -6.89 -9.01 14.62
CA LEU A 49 -6.11 -8.12 13.78
C LEU A 49 -5.36 -8.87 12.67
N GLN A 50 -4.80 -10.04 12.98
CA GLN A 50 -4.12 -10.88 12.00
C GLN A 50 -5.10 -11.42 10.95
N ALA A 51 -6.29 -11.85 11.39
CA ALA A 51 -7.36 -12.30 10.50
C ALA A 51 -7.84 -11.17 9.57
N LEU A 52 -7.99 -9.96 10.10
CA LEU A 52 -8.35 -8.78 9.31
C LEU A 52 -7.27 -8.43 8.28
N ALA A 53 -6.00 -8.46 8.67
CA ALA A 53 -4.89 -8.18 7.75
C ALA A 53 -4.84 -9.20 6.60
N ALA A 54 -5.02 -10.49 6.91
CA ALA A 54 -5.13 -11.54 5.92
C ALA A 54 -6.32 -11.33 4.98
N ALA A 55 -7.48 -10.91 5.52
CA ALA A 55 -8.65 -10.59 4.72
C ALA A 55 -8.41 -9.37 3.80
N CYS A 56 -7.76 -8.32 4.29
CA CYS A 56 -7.40 -7.15 3.47
C CYS A 56 -6.50 -7.55 2.29
N LEU A 57 -5.46 -8.37 2.54
CA LEU A 57 -4.61 -8.91 1.46
C LEU A 57 -5.41 -9.75 0.48
N SER A 58 -6.26 -10.67 0.97
CA SER A 58 -7.07 -11.52 0.12
C SER A 58 -7.99 -10.73 -0.80
N VAL A 59 -8.67 -9.71 -0.27
CA VAL A 59 -9.56 -8.83 -1.06
C VAL A 59 -8.76 -8.03 -2.08
N ALA A 60 -7.62 -7.45 -1.68
CA ALA A 60 -6.76 -6.69 -2.58
C ALA A 60 -6.26 -7.56 -3.75
N VAL A 61 -5.79 -8.77 -3.48
CA VAL A 61 -5.38 -9.73 -4.52
C VAL A 61 -6.50 -10.04 -5.50
N LYS A 62 -7.73 -10.27 -5.01
CA LYS A 62 -8.89 -10.55 -5.87
C LYS A 62 -9.24 -9.39 -6.81
N LEU A 63 -8.88 -8.17 -6.46
CA LEU A 63 -9.24 -6.97 -7.22
C LEU A 63 -8.14 -6.46 -8.14
N ASP A 64 -6.87 -6.69 -7.78
CA ASP A 64 -5.74 -6.06 -8.46
C ASP A 64 -4.83 -7.07 -9.19
N GLU A 65 -4.80 -8.34 -8.77
CA GLU A 65 -3.91 -9.34 -9.36
C GLU A 65 -4.60 -10.19 -10.44
N CYS A 66 -3.82 -10.58 -11.43
CA CYS A 66 -4.28 -11.52 -12.47
C CYS A 66 -4.37 -12.97 -11.97
N TYR A 67 -3.64 -13.29 -10.91
CA TYR A 67 -3.67 -14.62 -10.28
C TYR A 67 -4.25 -14.51 -8.86
N ARG A 68 -4.71 -15.64 -8.33
CA ARG A 68 -5.34 -15.68 -7.01
C ARG A 68 -4.39 -16.28 -5.98
N LEU A 69 -4.11 -15.54 -4.93
CA LEU A 69 -3.53 -16.12 -3.72
C LEU A 69 -4.57 -17.08 -3.10
N ARG A 70 -4.21 -18.35 -2.99
CA ARG A 70 -5.13 -19.38 -2.44
C ARG A 70 -5.34 -19.15 -0.94
N LEU A 71 -6.59 -19.23 -0.50
CA LEU A 71 -6.93 -19.13 0.92
C LEU A 71 -6.19 -20.15 1.80
N ASP A 72 -5.91 -21.36 1.25
CA ASP A 72 -5.07 -22.35 1.94
C ASP A 72 -3.69 -21.80 2.27
N ARG A 73 -3.06 -21.16 1.29
CA ARG A 73 -1.73 -20.58 1.44
C ARG A 73 -1.76 -19.42 2.43
N LEU A 74 -2.74 -18.53 2.31
CA LEU A 74 -2.91 -17.39 3.19
C LEU A 74 -3.19 -17.82 4.63
N SER A 75 -4.00 -18.86 4.83
CA SER A 75 -4.28 -19.46 6.14
C SER A 75 -2.99 -19.99 6.82
N ILE A 76 -2.12 -20.64 6.04
CA ILE A 76 -0.83 -21.12 6.55
C ILE A 76 0.09 -19.96 6.96
N ILE A 77 0.21 -18.96 6.10
CA ILE A 77 1.11 -17.81 6.33
C ILE A 77 0.63 -16.95 7.50
N SER A 78 -0.69 -16.74 7.61
CA SER A 78 -1.27 -15.93 8.67
C SER A 78 -1.50 -16.70 9.97
N THR A 79 -1.37 -18.03 9.95
CA THR A 79 -1.75 -18.90 11.07
C THR A 79 -3.22 -18.79 11.51
N VAL A 80 -4.06 -18.24 10.63
CA VAL A 80 -5.50 -18.02 10.86
C VAL A 80 -6.30 -19.02 10.04
N GLU A 81 -7.32 -19.62 10.65
CA GLU A 81 -8.20 -20.56 9.96
C GLU A 81 -9.03 -19.86 8.85
N LYS A 82 -9.21 -20.55 7.74
CA LYS A 82 -9.95 -20.03 6.57
C LYS A 82 -11.33 -19.43 6.89
N PRO A 83 -12.19 -20.07 7.73
CA PRO A 83 -13.49 -19.51 8.07
C PRO A 83 -13.39 -18.10 8.69
N PHE A 84 -12.36 -17.86 9.52
CA PHE A 84 -12.14 -16.55 10.13
C PHE A 84 -11.71 -15.50 9.10
N ILE A 85 -10.82 -15.87 8.15
CA ILE A 85 -10.42 -14.98 7.06
C ILE A 85 -11.65 -14.61 6.22
N ILE A 86 -12.48 -15.58 5.84
CA ILE A 86 -13.70 -15.36 5.06
C ILE A 86 -14.69 -14.45 5.83
N ALA A 87 -14.87 -14.69 7.11
CA ALA A 87 -15.74 -13.86 7.94
C ALA A 87 -15.26 -12.40 7.96
N LYS A 88 -13.93 -12.18 8.06
CA LYS A 88 -13.34 -10.84 8.01
C LYS A 88 -13.43 -10.20 6.62
N GLU A 89 -13.31 -10.96 5.54
CA GLU A 89 -13.57 -10.44 4.18
C GLU A 89 -15.00 -9.89 4.05
N ILE A 90 -15.98 -10.63 4.56
CA ILE A 90 -17.38 -10.19 4.55
C ILE A 90 -17.55 -8.93 5.40
N GLN A 91 -17.01 -8.92 6.62
CA GLN A 91 -17.06 -7.76 7.50
C GLN A 91 -16.41 -6.53 6.86
N LEU A 92 -15.25 -6.70 6.22
CA LEU A 92 -14.55 -5.64 5.49
C LEU A 92 -15.43 -5.10 4.36
N ALA A 93 -16.00 -5.97 3.52
CA ALA A 93 -16.83 -5.58 2.39
C ALA A 93 -18.07 -4.80 2.85
N VAL A 94 -18.77 -5.28 3.87
CA VAL A 94 -19.94 -4.61 4.44
C VAL A 94 -19.58 -3.25 5.04
N ARG A 95 -18.47 -3.18 5.80
CA ARG A 95 -18.03 -1.95 6.46
C ARG A 95 -17.61 -0.88 5.46
N LEU A 96 -16.96 -1.27 4.37
CA LEU A 96 -16.62 -0.38 3.27
C LEU A 96 -17.78 -0.17 2.28
N GLN A 97 -19.01 -0.62 2.64
CA GLN A 97 -20.20 -0.50 1.81
C GLN A 97 -20.01 -1.03 0.39
N TYR A 98 -19.23 -2.11 0.25
CA TYR A 98 -18.80 -2.71 -1.03
C TYR A 98 -18.03 -1.77 -1.96
N PHE A 99 -17.63 -0.60 -1.49
CA PHE A 99 -16.78 0.32 -2.25
C PHE A 99 -15.30 -0.06 -2.11
N LEU A 100 -14.93 -1.20 -2.70
CA LEU A 100 -13.60 -1.80 -2.57
C LEU A 100 -12.66 -1.37 -3.69
N ARG A 101 -13.18 -1.00 -4.87
CA ARG A 101 -12.35 -0.62 -6.01
C ARG A 101 -11.89 0.84 -5.87
N ARG A 102 -10.67 1.02 -5.40
CA ARG A 102 -10.05 2.34 -5.19
C ARG A 102 -8.72 2.42 -5.93
N ASN A 103 -8.33 3.62 -6.26
CA ASN A 103 -6.95 3.85 -6.69
C ASN A 103 -6.07 3.87 -5.45
N SER A 104 -5.13 2.92 -5.36
CA SER A 104 -4.13 2.93 -4.28
C SER A 104 -3.19 4.13 -4.45
N TYR A 105 -2.59 4.60 -3.36
CA TYR A 105 -1.60 5.70 -3.41
C TYR A 105 -0.41 5.36 -4.31
N SER A 106 -0.01 4.09 -4.42
CA SER A 106 1.06 3.69 -5.33
C SER A 106 0.67 3.84 -6.79
N ARG A 107 -0.61 3.61 -7.15
CA ARG A 107 -1.11 3.83 -8.50
C ARG A 107 -1.17 5.31 -8.85
N VAL A 108 -1.63 6.15 -7.92
CA VAL A 108 -1.61 7.60 -8.07
C VAL A 108 -0.18 8.11 -8.26
N LEU A 109 0.76 7.56 -7.50
CA LEU A 109 2.17 7.91 -7.64
C LEU A 109 2.72 7.53 -9.03
N ASP A 110 2.41 6.34 -9.52
CA ASP A 110 2.83 5.92 -10.86
C ASP A 110 2.30 6.85 -11.94
N GLU A 111 1.02 7.25 -11.86
CA GLU A 111 0.42 8.21 -12.78
C GLU A 111 1.12 9.58 -12.72
N LEU A 112 1.49 10.04 -11.51
CA LEU A 112 2.24 11.29 -11.33
C LEU A 112 3.67 11.20 -11.89
N LEU A 113 4.36 10.09 -11.66
CA LEU A 113 5.70 9.86 -12.18
C LEU A 113 5.70 9.76 -13.71
N ASP A 114 4.73 9.07 -14.27
CA ASP A 114 4.51 8.98 -15.71
C ASP A 114 4.19 10.36 -16.34
N ALA A 115 3.36 11.15 -15.66
CA ALA A 115 3.06 12.51 -16.11
C ALA A 115 4.30 13.41 -16.05
N TRP A 116 5.12 13.25 -15.01
CA TRP A 116 6.38 13.96 -14.88
C TRP A 116 7.37 13.60 -15.99
N ASP A 117 7.54 12.29 -16.28
CA ASP A 117 8.46 11.83 -17.31
C ASP A 117 8.05 12.29 -18.72
N ARG A 118 6.75 12.45 -18.96
CA ARG A 118 6.21 13.00 -20.22
C ARG A 118 6.25 14.53 -20.29
N SER A 119 6.55 15.20 -19.17
CA SER A 119 6.58 16.66 -19.11
C SER A 119 7.78 17.23 -19.87
N PRO A 120 7.63 18.35 -20.60
CA PRO A 120 8.76 19.09 -21.20
C PRO A 120 9.81 19.52 -20.17
N LEU A 121 9.41 19.66 -18.90
CA LEU A 121 10.31 19.99 -17.80
C LEU A 121 11.35 18.88 -17.52
N ASN A 122 11.09 17.67 -17.96
CA ASN A 122 12.05 16.57 -17.83
C ASN A 122 13.34 16.80 -18.65
N SER A 123 13.24 17.49 -19.77
CA SER A 123 14.42 17.91 -20.58
C SER A 123 15.30 18.93 -19.85
N LEU A 124 14.71 19.83 -19.07
CA LEU A 124 15.47 20.74 -18.22
C LEU A 124 16.20 20.03 -17.09
N ARG A 125 15.60 18.94 -16.56
CA ARG A 125 16.20 18.10 -15.52
C ARG A 125 17.46 17.40 -15.98
N GLN A 126 17.55 16.90 -17.22
CA GLN A 126 18.75 16.25 -17.75
C GLN A 126 19.97 17.19 -17.76
N ASN A 127 19.73 18.50 -17.84
CA ASN A 127 20.78 19.50 -17.78
C ASN A 127 21.23 19.88 -16.35
N PHE A 128 20.36 19.63 -15.34
CA PHE A 128 20.65 19.94 -13.93
C PHE A 128 21.22 18.75 -13.15
N PHE A 129 20.92 17.54 -13.57
CA PHE A 129 21.31 16.32 -12.87
C PHE A 129 22.29 15.51 -13.73
N SER A 130 23.53 15.98 -13.78
CA SER A 130 24.63 15.35 -14.52
C SER A 130 25.16 14.06 -13.91
N ASN A 131 24.58 13.55 -12.82
CA ASN A 131 25.00 12.33 -12.17
C ASN A 131 24.04 11.17 -12.46
N GLU A 132 24.66 10.08 -12.89
CA GLU A 132 24.17 8.82 -13.44
C GLU A 132 23.27 7.97 -12.52
N GLU A 133 22.62 8.54 -11.54
CA GLU A 133 21.56 7.81 -10.84
C GLU A 133 20.44 7.52 -11.83
N SER A 134 20.34 6.28 -12.25
CA SER A 134 19.33 5.88 -13.22
C SER A 134 17.94 6.30 -12.70
N SER A 135 17.04 6.68 -13.60
CA SER A 135 15.64 6.98 -13.27
C SER A 135 15.04 5.87 -12.39
N TYR A 136 15.44 4.64 -12.61
CA TYR A 136 15.08 3.47 -11.81
C TYR A 136 15.48 3.59 -10.32
N GLN A 137 16.68 4.04 -10.00
CA GLN A 137 17.12 4.15 -8.60
C GLN A 137 16.33 5.23 -7.86
N ARG A 138 15.99 6.33 -8.53
CA ARG A 138 15.16 7.39 -7.96
C ARG A 138 13.74 6.93 -7.70
N TYR A 139 13.13 6.21 -8.64
CA TYR A 139 11.81 5.61 -8.44
C TYR A 139 11.83 4.64 -7.27
N ARG A 140 12.85 3.81 -7.18
CA ARG A 140 13.02 2.90 -6.05
C ARG A 140 13.08 3.63 -4.71
N ASN A 141 13.80 4.74 -4.62
CA ASN A 141 13.90 5.55 -3.41
C ASN A 141 12.55 6.20 -3.04
N ILE A 142 11.80 6.71 -4.02
CA ILE A 142 10.45 7.24 -3.82
C ILE A 142 9.53 6.16 -3.26
N TYR A 143 9.53 4.98 -3.84
CA TYR A 143 8.70 3.88 -3.37
C TYR A 143 9.07 3.42 -1.96
N HIS A 144 10.36 3.32 -1.63
CA HIS A 144 10.80 3.01 -0.26
C HIS A 144 10.35 4.06 0.75
N LEU A 145 10.40 5.34 0.38
CA LEU A 145 9.91 6.40 1.24
C LEU A 145 8.41 6.28 1.50
N ILE A 146 7.61 6.00 0.47
CA ILE A 146 6.17 5.80 0.60
C ILE A 146 5.85 4.59 1.46
N ASP A 147 6.52 3.47 1.23
CA ASP A 147 6.31 2.26 2.03
C ASP A 147 6.59 2.55 3.52
N ARG A 148 7.67 3.28 3.82
CA ARG A 148 7.97 3.72 5.19
C ARG A 148 6.90 4.66 5.75
N MET A 149 6.45 5.64 4.98
CA MET A 149 5.39 6.55 5.40
C MET A 149 4.08 5.81 5.65
N ASN A 150 3.73 4.83 4.82
CA ASN A 150 2.54 4.01 5.01
C ASN A 150 2.60 3.19 6.29
N ILE A 151 3.77 2.66 6.64
CA ILE A 151 3.96 1.92 7.90
C ILE A 151 3.85 2.84 9.12
N THR A 152 4.43 4.03 9.06
CA THR A 152 4.57 4.94 10.22
C THR A 152 3.39 5.88 10.42
N ALA A 153 2.67 6.24 9.36
CA ALA A 153 1.57 7.20 9.39
C ALA A 153 0.36 6.73 8.60
N ARG A 154 -0.84 7.12 9.06
CA ARG A 154 -2.04 6.97 8.25
C ARG A 154 -2.03 8.04 7.18
N LEU A 155 -2.05 7.61 5.92
CA LEU A 155 -2.14 8.53 4.79
C LEU A 155 -3.62 8.84 4.54
N SER A 156 -4.07 10.00 5.03
CA SER A 156 -5.45 10.46 4.83
C SER A 156 -5.68 11.10 3.46
N ASP A 157 -4.61 11.58 2.83
CA ASP A 157 -4.64 12.24 1.51
C ASP A 157 -3.47 11.74 0.66
N PHE A 158 -3.80 10.83 -0.28
CA PHE A 158 -2.81 10.19 -1.15
C PHE A 158 -2.14 11.15 -2.13
N HIS A 159 -2.88 12.15 -2.63
CA HIS A 159 -2.32 13.13 -3.53
C HIS A 159 -1.28 13.98 -2.81
N THR A 160 -1.62 14.49 -1.63
CA THR A 160 -0.68 15.28 -0.81
C THR A 160 0.54 14.46 -0.41
N ALA A 161 0.37 13.19 -0.02
CA ALA A 161 1.47 12.30 0.32
C ALA A 161 2.39 12.04 -0.89
N ALA A 162 1.83 11.71 -2.05
CA ALA A 162 2.59 11.49 -3.27
C ALA A 162 3.35 12.75 -3.73
N TYR A 163 2.70 13.92 -3.73
CA TYR A 163 3.34 15.19 -4.02
C TYR A 163 4.45 15.51 -3.03
N THR A 164 4.23 15.32 -1.73
CA THR A 164 5.25 15.58 -0.70
C THR A 164 6.47 14.69 -0.90
N CYS A 165 6.28 13.41 -1.22
CA CYS A 165 7.37 12.50 -1.53
C CYS A 165 8.15 12.94 -2.77
N MET A 166 7.46 13.32 -3.85
CA MET A 166 8.11 13.83 -5.06
C MET A 166 8.92 15.09 -4.77
N PHE A 167 8.33 16.09 -4.10
CA PHE A 167 9.02 17.35 -3.79
C PHE A 167 10.20 17.15 -2.86
N LYS A 168 10.12 16.26 -1.87
CA LYS A 168 11.23 15.97 -0.98
C LYS A 168 12.44 15.41 -1.73
N ILE A 169 12.20 14.44 -2.61
CA ILE A 169 13.28 13.81 -3.39
C ILE A 169 13.86 14.78 -4.41
N LEU A 170 13.03 15.60 -5.05
CA LEU A 170 13.49 16.64 -5.96
C LEU A 170 14.25 17.76 -5.23
N GLY A 171 13.81 18.12 -4.02
CA GLY A 171 14.45 19.14 -3.19
C GLY A 171 15.79 18.68 -2.60
N ASP A 172 15.88 17.43 -2.13
CA ASP A 172 17.13 16.85 -1.63
C ASP A 172 18.17 16.71 -2.75
N SER A 173 17.73 16.51 -4.00
CA SER A 173 18.61 16.47 -5.17
C SER A 173 19.10 17.85 -5.63
N ALA A 174 18.47 18.94 -5.21
CA ALA A 174 18.87 20.30 -5.55
C ALA A 174 19.91 20.90 -4.56
N ASN A 175 20.14 20.22 -3.44
CA ASN A 175 21.09 20.64 -2.40
C ASN A 175 22.42 19.83 -2.41
N LEU A 176 22.64 19.01 -3.44
CA LEU A 176 23.89 18.29 -3.72
C LEU A 176 24.59 18.90 -4.95
#